data_68480f15e2d63091a46edf2fece9c4a0
#
_entry.id   68480f15e2d63091a46edf2fece9c4a0
#
_cell.length_a   1.000
_cell.length_b   1.000
_cell.length_c   1.000
_cell.angle_alpha   90.00
_cell.angle_beta   90.00
_cell.angle_gamma   90.00
#
_symmetry.space_group_name_H-M   'P 1'
#
loop_
_entity.id
_entity.type
_entity.pdbx_description
1 polymer ?
#
loop_
_entity_poly.entity_id
_entity_poly.type
_entity_poly.pdbx_seq_one_letter_code
_entity_poly.pdbx_strand_id
1 'polypeptide(L)'
;MSFLVFSEDRELAFQLLGKARSLADETGNAVSALADGPAPMEYVRHGADTVYKVDGLAGFSVEPYATAVVEAVKAAGPSTVFMGATKRGKELAPRVASMLGVGCMNECSGVEMEDGQLVVERLTYGGSTVAREKSTSTPTVMSFPPRCFEKLEPKERSGEVEELEVDLPEPLVKVVERREKPKSSADLESASIIVSAGRGFKAEDDLRLLKEVAETLGAQMGCSRPISADLGWMDQWVGISGKKVKPRLYVACGVSGTIQHVAGIRDSQIIVSINNDENAGIHGLSDYSIVGDIYEVLPALAKALRERA
;
A
#
# COMPACT_ATOMS: atom_id res chain seq x y z
N MET A 1 -17.95 4.73 19.40
CA MET A 1 -17.24 3.71 18.58
C MET A 1 -15.80 3.63 19.04
N SER A 2 -15.41 2.57 19.71
CA SER A 2 -14.02 2.34 20.13
C SER A 2 -13.23 1.64 19.03
N PHE A 3 -11.93 1.93 18.98
CA PHE A 3 -11.04 1.43 17.92
C PHE A 3 -9.90 0.62 18.53
N LEU A 4 -9.49 -0.44 17.84
CA LEU A 4 -8.20 -1.09 18.04
C LEU A 4 -7.38 -0.99 16.74
N VAL A 5 -6.13 -0.58 16.86
CA VAL A 5 -5.21 -0.43 15.71
C VAL A 5 -4.08 -1.43 15.80
N PHE A 6 -3.79 -2.11 14.68
CA PHE A 6 -2.62 -2.96 14.55
C PHE A 6 -1.99 -2.88 13.16
N SER A 7 -0.69 -2.81 13.10
CA SER A 7 0.14 -3.14 11.93
C SER A 7 1.52 -3.57 12.38
N GLU A 8 2.11 -4.57 11.72
CA GLU A 8 3.51 -4.93 11.90
C GLU A 8 4.48 -3.93 11.23
N ASP A 9 3.95 -3.04 10.41
CA ASP A 9 4.64 -1.84 9.93
C ASP A 9 4.26 -0.67 10.85
N ARG A 10 5.24 -0.20 11.61
CA ARG A 10 5.05 0.82 12.63
C ARG A 10 4.62 2.18 12.05
N GLU A 11 5.16 2.57 10.90
CA GLU A 11 4.76 3.82 10.25
C GLU A 11 3.30 3.76 9.78
N LEU A 12 2.89 2.59 9.28
CA LEU A 12 1.49 2.38 8.92
C LEU A 12 0.60 2.36 10.16
N ALA A 13 1.02 1.74 11.27
CA ALA A 13 0.27 1.78 12.53
C ALA A 13 0.00 3.22 12.98
N PHE A 14 0.99 4.13 12.86
CA PHE A 14 0.82 5.53 13.23
C PHE A 14 -0.12 6.29 12.29
N GLN A 15 -0.14 5.96 11.00
CA GLN A 15 -1.13 6.50 10.04
C GLN A 15 -2.55 6.06 10.41
N LEU A 16 -2.72 4.79 10.75
CA LEU A 16 -4.01 4.23 11.19
C LEU A 16 -4.47 4.85 12.51
N LEU A 17 -3.56 5.06 13.46
CA LEU A 17 -3.85 5.76 14.72
C LEU A 17 -4.33 7.18 14.47
N GLY A 18 -3.72 7.90 13.54
CA GLY A 18 -4.15 9.24 13.15
C GLY A 18 -5.60 9.27 12.71
N LYS A 19 -6.00 8.35 11.83
CA LYS A 19 -7.39 8.27 11.36
C LYS A 19 -8.35 7.77 12.45
N ALA A 20 -7.97 6.75 13.20
CA ALA A 20 -8.77 6.24 14.32
C ALA A 20 -9.02 7.34 15.38
N ARG A 21 -8.00 8.13 15.71
CA ARG A 21 -8.12 9.23 16.66
C ARG A 21 -9.06 10.33 16.16
N SER A 22 -8.93 10.73 14.89
CA SER A 22 -9.84 11.71 14.28
C SER A 22 -11.30 11.26 14.41
N LEU A 23 -11.62 10.02 14.05
CA LEU A 23 -12.97 9.45 14.17
C LEU A 23 -13.44 9.29 15.61
N ALA A 24 -12.52 8.95 16.52
CA ALA A 24 -12.83 8.78 17.93
C ALA A 24 -13.10 10.13 18.61
N ASP A 25 -12.39 11.19 18.25
CA ASP A 25 -12.61 12.55 18.78
C ASP A 25 -13.99 13.09 18.40
N GLU A 26 -14.47 12.79 17.18
CA GLU A 26 -15.82 13.16 16.73
C GLU A 26 -16.93 12.49 17.57
N THR A 27 -16.64 11.34 18.16
CA THR A 27 -17.63 10.48 18.82
C THR A 27 -17.39 10.32 20.32
N GLY A 28 -16.31 10.91 20.88
CA GLY A 28 -15.94 10.81 22.29
C GLY A 28 -15.51 9.40 22.71
N ASN A 29 -14.89 8.63 21.83
CA ASN A 29 -14.53 7.23 22.06
C ASN A 29 -13.03 7.01 22.23
N ALA A 30 -12.66 5.84 22.77
CA ALA A 30 -11.27 5.46 23.00
C ALA A 30 -10.62 4.82 21.77
N VAL A 31 -9.31 4.99 21.68
CA VAL A 31 -8.43 4.34 20.69
C VAL A 31 -7.41 3.50 21.42
N SER A 32 -7.42 2.20 21.14
CA SER A 32 -6.41 1.27 21.64
C SER A 32 -5.47 0.85 20.49
N ALA A 33 -4.29 0.39 20.81
CA ALA A 33 -3.35 -0.20 19.87
C ALA A 33 -2.73 -1.48 20.41
N LEU A 34 -2.40 -2.42 19.53
CA LEU A 34 -1.45 -3.47 19.85
C LEU A 34 -0.08 -3.04 19.31
N ALA A 35 0.90 -2.87 20.19
CA ALA A 35 2.24 -2.47 19.78
C ALA A 35 3.04 -3.67 19.28
N ASP A 36 3.71 -3.49 18.13
CA ASP A 36 4.78 -4.37 17.67
C ASP A 36 6.14 -3.70 17.93
N GLY A 37 6.93 -4.30 18.82
CA GLY A 37 8.27 -3.84 19.11
C GLY A 37 8.45 -3.08 20.45
N PRO A 38 9.66 -2.51 20.67
CA PRO A 38 10.15 -2.14 22.01
C PRO A 38 9.68 -0.77 22.53
N ALA A 39 8.95 0.04 21.76
CA ALA A 39 8.61 1.41 22.13
C ALA A 39 7.09 1.67 22.13
N PRO A 40 6.31 1.05 23.03
CA PRO A 40 4.85 1.18 23.05
C PRO A 40 4.37 2.61 23.32
N MET A 41 5.10 3.42 24.08
CA MET A 41 4.75 4.81 24.34
C MET A 41 4.70 5.70 23.09
N GLU A 42 5.35 5.32 22.01
CA GLU A 42 5.23 6.03 20.73
C GLU A 42 3.81 5.94 20.16
N TYR A 43 3.11 4.81 20.37
CA TYR A 43 1.72 4.66 19.95
C TYR A 43 0.80 5.62 20.72
N VAL A 44 1.08 5.85 22.03
CA VAL A 44 0.35 6.85 22.83
C VAL A 44 0.57 8.24 22.24
N ARG A 45 1.81 8.62 21.92
CA ARG A 45 2.14 9.92 21.31
C ARG A 45 1.43 10.15 19.99
N HIS A 46 1.13 9.07 19.24
CA HIS A 46 0.44 9.10 17.96
C HIS A 46 -1.09 8.90 18.07
N GLY A 47 -1.66 8.88 19.27
CA GLY A 47 -3.10 8.98 19.46
C GLY A 47 -3.79 7.80 20.16
N ALA A 48 -3.07 6.79 20.62
CA ALA A 48 -3.66 5.73 21.41
C ALA A 48 -3.89 6.19 22.87
N ASP A 49 -5.00 5.80 23.46
CA ASP A 49 -5.30 5.96 24.90
C ASP A 49 -4.75 4.77 25.68
N THR A 50 -4.87 3.55 25.14
CA THR A 50 -4.33 2.32 25.73
C THR A 50 -3.50 1.57 24.68
N VAL A 51 -2.34 1.09 25.08
CA VAL A 51 -1.45 0.31 24.22
C VAL A 51 -1.21 -1.06 24.85
N TYR A 52 -1.64 -2.10 24.15
CA TYR A 52 -1.37 -3.47 24.56
C TYR A 52 0.00 -3.91 24.03
N LYS A 53 0.72 -4.63 24.88
CA LYS A 53 2.00 -5.26 24.54
C LYS A 53 1.89 -6.76 24.82
N VAL A 54 2.33 -7.56 23.87
CA VAL A 54 2.40 -9.03 23.98
C VAL A 54 3.85 -9.44 23.89
N ASP A 55 4.35 -10.13 24.91
CA ASP A 55 5.70 -10.70 24.89
C ASP A 55 5.75 -11.97 24.03
N GLY A 56 6.92 -12.25 23.47
CA GLY A 56 7.14 -13.45 22.66
C GLY A 56 6.83 -13.31 21.16
N LEU A 57 6.33 -12.16 20.69
CA LEU A 57 6.21 -11.87 19.27
C LEU A 57 7.61 -11.61 18.69
N ALA A 58 8.28 -12.64 18.21
CA ALA A 58 9.63 -12.56 17.63
C ALA A 58 9.60 -12.95 16.15
N GLY A 59 9.80 -11.96 15.29
CA GLY A 59 9.67 -12.16 13.84
C GLY A 59 8.21 -12.44 13.43
N PHE A 60 7.82 -12.00 12.25
CA PHE A 60 6.43 -12.17 11.83
C PHE A 60 6.10 -13.62 11.49
N SER A 61 5.07 -14.16 12.15
CA SER A 61 4.36 -15.37 11.78
C SER A 61 2.86 -15.15 11.99
N VAL A 62 2.04 -15.62 11.06
CA VAL A 62 0.63 -15.23 11.02
C VAL A 62 -0.17 -15.79 12.20
N GLU A 63 0.17 -17.01 12.69
CA GLU A 63 -0.54 -17.65 13.78
C GLU A 63 -0.40 -16.91 15.12
N PRO A 64 0.82 -16.66 15.65
CA PRO A 64 1.02 -15.89 16.87
C PRO A 64 0.45 -14.50 16.80
N TYR A 65 0.66 -13.80 15.66
CA TYR A 65 0.16 -12.44 15.50
C TYR A 65 -1.36 -12.37 15.42
N ALA A 66 -2.02 -13.34 14.75
CA ALA A 66 -3.47 -13.40 14.72
C ALA A 66 -4.06 -13.61 16.12
N THR A 67 -3.44 -14.52 16.90
CA THR A 67 -3.85 -14.77 18.29
C THR A 67 -3.65 -13.53 19.16
N ALA A 68 -2.51 -12.86 19.07
CA ALA A 68 -2.24 -11.65 19.82
C ALA A 68 -3.25 -10.53 19.51
N VAL A 69 -3.58 -10.32 18.22
CA VAL A 69 -4.59 -9.32 17.83
C VAL A 69 -5.97 -9.70 18.35
N VAL A 70 -6.36 -10.97 18.27
CA VAL A 70 -7.65 -11.44 18.80
C VAL A 70 -7.76 -11.24 20.30
N GLU A 71 -6.70 -11.54 21.06
CA GLU A 71 -6.70 -11.32 22.51
C GLU A 71 -6.73 -9.81 22.85
N ALA A 72 -6.02 -8.98 22.10
CA ALA A 72 -6.12 -7.52 22.23
C ALA A 72 -7.54 -7.00 21.93
N VAL A 73 -8.22 -7.59 20.92
CA VAL A 73 -9.64 -7.28 20.63
C VAL A 73 -10.53 -7.67 21.80
N LYS A 74 -10.31 -8.83 22.41
CA LYS A 74 -11.10 -9.27 23.58
C LYS A 74 -10.87 -8.36 24.79
N ALA A 75 -9.63 -7.93 25.04
CA ALA A 75 -9.28 -7.05 26.14
C ALA A 75 -9.85 -5.63 25.94
N ALA A 76 -9.68 -5.05 24.76
CA ALA A 76 -10.13 -3.70 24.47
C ALA A 76 -11.65 -3.59 24.21
N GLY A 77 -12.30 -4.63 23.76
CA GLY A 77 -13.73 -4.63 23.37
C GLY A 77 -14.08 -3.59 22.30
N PRO A 78 -13.28 -3.41 21.23
CA PRO A 78 -13.53 -2.38 20.26
C PRO A 78 -14.74 -2.69 19.38
N SER A 79 -15.40 -1.64 18.88
CA SER A 79 -16.41 -1.80 17.82
C SER A 79 -15.76 -1.95 16.43
N THR A 80 -14.51 -1.50 16.29
CA THR A 80 -13.80 -1.47 15.01
C THR A 80 -12.33 -1.78 15.19
N VAL A 81 -11.79 -2.61 14.29
CA VAL A 81 -10.35 -2.96 14.25
C VAL A 81 -9.77 -2.45 12.94
N PHE A 82 -8.80 -1.54 13.04
CA PHE A 82 -8.02 -1.05 11.89
C PHE A 82 -6.72 -1.82 11.78
N MET A 83 -6.47 -2.42 10.63
CA MET A 83 -5.28 -3.21 10.36
C MET A 83 -4.50 -2.67 9.17
N GLY A 84 -3.18 -2.78 9.20
CA GLY A 84 -2.34 -2.42 8.06
C GLY A 84 -2.50 -3.42 6.92
N ALA A 85 -2.76 -2.97 5.69
CA ALA A 85 -2.83 -3.83 4.50
C ALA A 85 -1.46 -3.96 3.80
N THR A 86 -0.41 -4.26 4.56
CA THR A 86 0.87 -4.72 4.02
C THR A 86 0.71 -6.11 3.39
N LYS A 87 1.77 -6.67 2.81
CA LYS A 87 1.71 -8.05 2.30
C LYS A 87 1.36 -9.05 3.41
N ARG A 88 1.85 -8.84 4.64
CA ARG A 88 1.56 -9.67 5.81
C ARG A 88 0.18 -9.36 6.39
N GLY A 89 -0.15 -8.08 6.46
CA GLY A 89 -1.44 -7.64 6.98
C GLY A 89 -2.63 -8.10 6.14
N LYS A 90 -2.45 -8.26 4.82
CA LYS A 90 -3.48 -8.83 3.92
C LYS A 90 -3.78 -10.30 4.21
N GLU A 91 -2.84 -11.03 4.75
CA GLU A 91 -3.03 -12.39 5.25
C GLU A 91 -3.62 -12.37 6.67
N LEU A 92 -3.13 -11.47 7.50
CA LEU A 92 -3.48 -11.39 8.91
C LEU A 92 -4.92 -10.91 9.15
N ALA A 93 -5.35 -9.84 8.49
CA ALA A 93 -6.67 -9.23 8.74
C ALA A 93 -7.85 -10.19 8.50
N PRO A 94 -7.95 -10.92 7.39
CA PRO A 94 -9.02 -11.88 7.20
C PRO A 94 -8.93 -13.06 8.16
N ARG A 95 -7.73 -13.45 8.61
CA ARG A 95 -7.56 -14.50 9.60
C ARG A 95 -8.08 -14.07 10.98
N VAL A 96 -7.74 -12.85 11.41
CA VAL A 96 -8.29 -12.26 12.64
C VAL A 96 -9.81 -12.19 12.58
N ALA A 97 -10.37 -11.69 11.47
CA ALA A 97 -11.82 -11.62 11.29
C ALA A 97 -12.48 -13.00 11.34
N SER A 98 -11.87 -14.02 10.72
CA SER A 98 -12.35 -15.40 10.78
C SER A 98 -12.33 -15.98 12.20
N MET A 99 -11.26 -15.72 12.96
CA MET A 99 -11.16 -16.15 14.37
C MET A 99 -12.18 -15.45 15.27
N LEU A 100 -12.55 -14.22 14.96
CA LEU A 100 -13.58 -13.46 15.66
C LEU A 100 -15.01 -13.80 15.17
N GLY A 101 -15.16 -14.52 14.06
CA GLY A 101 -16.46 -14.83 13.46
C GLY A 101 -17.15 -13.61 12.83
N VAL A 102 -16.38 -12.62 12.32
CA VAL A 102 -16.87 -11.36 11.78
C VAL A 102 -16.42 -11.11 10.35
N GLY A 103 -17.01 -10.09 9.69
CA GLY A 103 -16.62 -9.68 8.35
C GLY A 103 -15.29 -8.90 8.33
N CYS A 104 -14.57 -9.00 7.19
CA CYS A 104 -13.36 -8.23 6.93
C CYS A 104 -13.51 -7.41 5.65
N MET A 105 -13.38 -6.09 5.76
CA MET A 105 -13.28 -5.18 4.60
C MET A 105 -11.80 -4.91 4.32
N ASN A 106 -11.29 -5.52 3.25
CA ASN A 106 -9.86 -5.54 2.96
C ASN A 106 -9.46 -4.50 1.92
N GLU A 107 -8.25 -3.91 2.08
CA GLU A 107 -7.70 -2.89 1.17
C GLU A 107 -8.63 -1.68 0.93
N CYS A 108 -9.21 -1.15 2.01
CA CYS A 108 -10.02 0.05 1.94
C CYS A 108 -9.17 1.26 1.56
N SER A 109 -9.64 2.08 0.63
CA SER A 109 -8.98 3.31 0.19
C SER A 109 -9.39 4.54 1.00
N GLY A 110 -10.45 4.42 1.80
CA GLY A 110 -10.95 5.50 2.67
C GLY A 110 -11.94 4.96 3.68
N VAL A 111 -12.19 5.74 4.74
CA VAL A 111 -13.25 5.51 5.73
C VAL A 111 -13.76 6.83 6.24
N GLU A 112 -15.08 6.96 6.34
CA GLU A 112 -15.77 8.16 6.82
C GLU A 112 -16.91 7.78 7.75
N MET A 113 -17.34 8.75 8.58
CA MET A 113 -18.53 8.62 9.40
C MET A 113 -19.73 9.16 8.65
N GLU A 114 -20.77 8.33 8.45
CA GLU A 114 -22.02 8.73 7.85
C GLU A 114 -23.18 8.20 8.69
N ASP A 115 -24.05 9.08 9.13
CA ASP A 115 -25.23 8.73 9.95
C ASP A 115 -24.89 7.84 11.17
N GLY A 116 -23.74 8.10 11.80
CA GLY A 116 -23.27 7.34 12.97
C GLY A 116 -22.71 5.95 12.66
N GLN A 117 -22.47 5.62 11.39
CA GLN A 117 -21.86 4.38 10.93
C GLN A 117 -20.61 4.64 10.10
N LEU A 118 -19.64 3.73 10.17
CA LEU A 118 -18.47 3.80 9.31
C LEU A 118 -18.81 3.29 7.91
N VAL A 119 -18.51 4.10 6.92
CA VAL A 119 -18.58 3.77 5.50
C VAL A 119 -17.16 3.72 4.96
N VAL A 120 -16.79 2.61 4.35
CA VAL A 120 -15.50 2.47 3.68
C VAL A 120 -15.64 2.56 2.18
N GLU A 121 -14.62 3.06 1.54
CA GLU A 121 -14.42 2.95 0.10
C GLU A 121 -13.35 1.93 -0.20
N ARG A 122 -13.57 1.12 -1.22
CA ARG A 122 -12.59 0.16 -1.69
C ARG A 122 -12.69 -0.08 -3.19
N LEU A 123 -11.55 -0.39 -3.78
CA LEU A 123 -11.49 -0.74 -5.19
C LEU A 123 -11.92 -2.20 -5.39
N THR A 124 -12.84 -2.40 -6.32
CA THR A 124 -13.36 -3.72 -6.69
C THR A 124 -13.15 -4.00 -8.18
N TYR A 125 -13.29 -5.26 -8.60
CA TYR A 125 -13.10 -5.69 -9.99
C TYR A 125 -11.73 -5.25 -10.58
N GLY A 126 -10.65 -5.48 -9.83
CA GLY A 126 -9.30 -5.10 -10.25
C GLY A 126 -9.04 -3.59 -10.29
N GLY A 127 -9.90 -2.80 -9.65
CA GLY A 127 -9.79 -1.34 -9.59
C GLY A 127 -10.64 -0.59 -10.62
N SER A 128 -11.49 -1.29 -11.36
CA SER A 128 -12.40 -0.65 -12.33
C SER A 128 -13.61 0.02 -11.70
N THR A 129 -13.95 -0.32 -10.45
CA THR A 129 -15.05 0.27 -9.70
C THR A 129 -14.64 0.61 -8.28
N VAL A 130 -15.33 1.59 -7.69
CA VAL A 130 -15.25 1.93 -6.27
C VAL A 130 -16.54 1.45 -5.60
N ALA A 131 -16.41 0.57 -4.62
CA ALA A 131 -17.54 0.17 -3.78
C ALA A 131 -17.54 1.02 -2.49
N ARG A 132 -18.72 1.46 -2.07
CA ARG A 132 -18.96 2.03 -0.74
C ARG A 132 -19.70 0.98 0.09
N GLU A 133 -19.10 0.60 1.20
CA GLU A 133 -19.56 -0.53 1.99
C GLU A 133 -19.72 -0.16 3.47
N LYS A 134 -20.75 -0.73 4.11
CA LYS A 134 -20.96 -0.69 5.57
C LYS A 134 -20.92 -2.11 6.11
N SER A 135 -20.36 -2.28 7.31
CA SER A 135 -20.41 -3.56 7.99
C SER A 135 -21.65 -3.71 8.85
N THR A 136 -22.18 -4.91 8.92
CA THR A 136 -23.23 -5.29 9.86
C THR A 136 -22.72 -6.10 11.06
N SER A 137 -21.41 -6.41 11.09
CA SER A 137 -20.77 -7.15 12.19
C SER A 137 -20.09 -6.22 13.21
N THR A 138 -19.99 -6.67 14.45
CA THR A 138 -19.24 -6.01 15.53
C THR A 138 -18.39 -7.05 16.25
N PRO A 139 -17.08 -6.83 16.39
CA PRO A 139 -16.35 -5.74 15.79
C PRO A 139 -16.31 -5.83 14.25
N THR A 140 -16.01 -4.71 13.61
CA THR A 140 -15.71 -4.68 12.17
C THR A 140 -14.21 -4.66 11.96
N VAL A 141 -13.68 -5.58 11.15
CA VAL A 141 -12.28 -5.59 10.76
C VAL A 141 -12.11 -4.89 9.42
N MET A 142 -11.25 -3.87 9.38
CA MET A 142 -10.93 -3.09 8.18
C MET A 142 -9.43 -3.04 7.97
N SER A 143 -8.94 -3.22 6.73
CA SER A 143 -7.53 -3.04 6.45
C SER A 143 -7.28 -1.94 5.43
N PHE A 144 -6.19 -1.17 5.62
CA PHE A 144 -5.85 -0.01 4.82
C PHE A 144 -4.41 -0.08 4.33
N PRO A 145 -4.13 0.25 3.06
CA PRO A 145 -2.78 0.27 2.52
C PRO A 145 -1.94 1.42 3.11
N PRO A 146 -0.60 1.33 3.02
CA PRO A 146 0.28 2.43 3.38
C PRO A 146 -0.07 3.72 2.64
N ARG A 147 0.09 4.86 3.31
CA ARG A 147 -0.17 6.22 2.77
C ARG A 147 -1.65 6.50 2.44
N CYS A 148 -2.56 5.71 2.99
CA CYS A 148 -3.99 5.97 2.91
C CYS A 148 -4.39 7.16 3.79
N PHE A 149 -3.73 7.30 4.94
CA PHE A 149 -3.96 8.37 5.90
C PHE A 149 -2.65 9.05 6.30
N GLU A 150 -2.76 10.28 6.77
CA GLU A 150 -1.64 11.00 7.38
C GLU A 150 -1.47 10.57 8.84
N LYS A 151 -0.23 10.48 9.29
CA LYS A 151 0.05 10.28 10.71
C LYS A 151 -0.07 11.59 11.47
N LEU A 152 -0.50 11.51 12.72
CA LEU A 152 -0.47 12.66 13.61
C LEU A 152 0.99 12.99 13.98
N GLU A 153 1.25 14.29 14.11
CA GLU A 153 2.48 14.73 14.76
C GLU A 153 2.50 14.21 16.21
N PRO A 154 3.64 13.62 16.64
CA PRO A 154 3.74 13.07 17.98
C PRO A 154 3.58 14.19 19.04
N LYS A 155 2.66 13.98 19.98
CA LYS A 155 2.41 14.91 21.08
C LYS A 155 2.53 14.17 22.40
N GLU A 156 2.90 14.90 23.47
CA GLU A 156 2.75 14.34 24.80
C GLU A 156 1.27 14.13 25.10
N ARG A 157 0.92 12.89 25.43
CA ARG A 157 -0.43 12.46 25.78
C ARG A 157 -0.37 11.57 27.02
N SER A 158 -1.40 11.63 27.83
CA SER A 158 -1.64 10.63 28.87
C SER A 158 -2.23 9.39 28.21
N GLY A 159 -1.62 8.25 28.43
CA GLY A 159 -2.11 6.95 27.98
C GLY A 159 -1.42 5.84 28.75
N GLU A 160 -1.98 4.66 28.70
CA GLU A 160 -1.53 3.50 29.49
C GLU A 160 -0.94 2.44 28.56
N VAL A 161 0.06 1.71 29.09
CA VAL A 161 0.62 0.53 28.45
C VAL A 161 0.28 -0.66 29.32
N GLU A 162 -0.43 -1.61 28.74
CA GLU A 162 -0.85 -2.84 29.40
C GLU A 162 -0.15 -4.05 28.79
N GLU A 163 0.40 -4.91 29.63
CA GLU A 163 0.95 -6.19 29.19
C GLU A 163 -0.18 -7.23 29.12
N LEU A 164 -0.32 -7.87 27.96
CA LEU A 164 -1.25 -8.98 27.77
C LEU A 164 -0.48 -10.31 27.83
N GLU A 165 -0.87 -11.15 28.78
CA GLU A 165 -0.43 -12.53 28.80
C GLU A 165 -1.23 -13.32 27.75
N VAL A 166 -0.55 -13.79 26.71
CA VAL A 166 -1.16 -14.53 25.61
C VAL A 166 -0.43 -15.85 25.40
N ASP A 167 -1.17 -16.94 25.41
CA ASP A 167 -0.65 -18.24 25.02
C ASP A 167 -0.51 -18.29 23.48
N LEU A 168 0.67 -17.96 22.99
CA LEU A 168 0.96 -17.84 21.58
C LEU A 168 1.17 -19.26 20.97
N PRO A 169 0.44 -19.60 19.91
CA PRO A 169 0.64 -20.87 19.23
C PRO A 169 2.01 -20.91 18.52
N GLU A 170 2.57 -22.09 18.38
CA GLU A 170 3.74 -22.27 17.54
C GLU A 170 3.42 -21.98 16.07
N PRO A 171 4.32 -21.30 15.34
CA PRO A 171 4.16 -21.07 13.91
C PRO A 171 4.07 -22.37 13.12
N LEU A 172 3.08 -22.48 12.23
CA LEU A 172 2.95 -23.62 11.30
C LEU A 172 4.03 -23.58 10.21
N VAL A 173 4.59 -22.41 9.93
CA VAL A 173 5.64 -22.22 8.92
C VAL A 173 6.90 -21.71 9.61
N LYS A 174 8.00 -22.43 9.43
CA LYS A 174 9.31 -22.05 9.96
C LYS A 174 10.17 -21.41 8.88
N VAL A 175 10.62 -20.18 9.12
CA VAL A 175 11.58 -19.51 8.23
C VAL A 175 12.93 -20.20 8.36
N VAL A 176 13.38 -20.88 7.30
CA VAL A 176 14.66 -21.60 7.27
C VAL A 176 15.82 -20.66 6.96
N GLU A 177 15.60 -19.71 6.04
CA GLU A 177 16.63 -18.77 5.59
C GLU A 177 16.02 -17.46 5.15
N ARG A 178 16.71 -16.36 5.42
CA ARG A 178 16.43 -15.03 4.83
C ARG A 178 17.63 -14.62 3.99
N ARG A 179 17.38 -14.36 2.70
CA ARG A 179 18.35 -13.80 1.78
C ARG A 179 17.98 -12.36 1.49
N GLU A 180 18.90 -11.46 1.74
CA GLU A 180 18.73 -10.08 1.28
C GLU A 180 18.82 -10.08 -0.24
N LYS A 181 17.79 -9.53 -0.88
CA LYS A 181 17.90 -9.21 -2.31
C LYS A 181 18.89 -8.05 -2.44
N PRO A 182 19.79 -8.10 -3.45
CA PRO A 182 20.56 -6.91 -3.80
C PRO A 182 19.58 -5.73 -3.90
N LYS A 183 19.90 -4.61 -3.25
CA LYS A 183 19.08 -3.41 -3.38
C LYS A 183 19.03 -3.08 -4.87
N SER A 184 17.89 -3.29 -5.52
CA SER A 184 17.70 -2.77 -6.86
C SER A 184 17.89 -1.26 -6.77
N SER A 185 18.65 -0.70 -7.68
CA SER A 185 18.99 0.73 -7.68
C SER A 185 17.77 1.65 -7.79
N ALA A 186 16.60 1.12 -8.14
CA ALA A 186 15.37 1.87 -8.35
C ALA A 186 14.39 1.67 -7.19
N ASP A 187 14.22 2.68 -6.35
CA ASP A 187 13.09 2.76 -5.43
C ASP A 187 11.89 3.40 -6.14
N LEU A 188 11.09 2.56 -6.80
CA LEU A 188 9.94 3.01 -7.57
C LEU A 188 8.82 3.57 -6.67
N GLU A 189 8.72 3.11 -5.43
CA GLU A 189 7.62 3.52 -4.53
C GLU A 189 7.80 4.96 -4.02
N SER A 190 9.04 5.43 -3.91
CA SER A 190 9.37 6.80 -3.49
C SER A 190 9.68 7.75 -4.66
N ALA A 191 9.76 7.23 -5.90
CA ALA A 191 10.15 8.01 -7.06
C ALA A 191 9.16 9.12 -7.38
N SER A 192 9.68 10.35 -7.62
CA SER A 192 8.87 11.49 -8.06
C SER A 192 8.52 11.42 -9.55
N ILE A 193 9.41 10.86 -10.37
CA ILE A 193 9.22 10.69 -11.81
C ILE A 193 9.58 9.24 -12.17
N ILE A 194 8.73 8.59 -12.96
CA ILE A 194 8.94 7.24 -13.46
C ILE A 194 8.77 7.22 -14.98
N VAL A 195 9.74 6.63 -15.69
CA VAL A 195 9.63 6.30 -17.11
C VAL A 195 9.58 4.78 -17.22
N SER A 196 8.53 4.22 -17.83
CA SER A 196 8.22 2.79 -17.73
C SER A 196 8.17 2.10 -19.09
N ALA A 197 8.88 0.97 -19.22
CA ALA A 197 8.88 0.13 -20.40
C ALA A 197 7.70 -0.86 -20.44
N GLY A 198 7.06 -0.95 -21.57
CA GLY A 198 6.09 -2.00 -21.90
C GLY A 198 6.59 -2.95 -23.00
N ARG A 199 5.73 -3.89 -23.42
CA ARG A 199 6.03 -4.87 -24.49
C ARG A 199 6.25 -4.26 -25.88
N GLY A 200 6.14 -2.95 -26.03
CA GLY A 200 6.54 -2.24 -27.25
C GLY A 200 8.05 -2.28 -27.52
N PHE A 201 8.87 -2.52 -26.50
CA PHE A 201 10.31 -2.76 -26.66
C PHE A 201 10.55 -4.17 -27.19
N LYS A 202 11.40 -4.29 -28.22
CA LYS A 202 11.66 -5.55 -28.95
C LYS A 202 12.86 -6.33 -28.39
N ALA A 203 13.85 -5.63 -27.79
CA ALA A 203 15.04 -6.22 -27.20
C ALA A 203 15.42 -5.50 -25.91
N GLU A 204 16.17 -6.18 -25.03
CA GLU A 204 16.70 -5.61 -23.79
C GLU A 204 17.59 -4.40 -24.05
N ASP A 205 18.44 -4.46 -25.07
CA ASP A 205 19.34 -3.35 -25.47
C ASP A 205 18.58 -2.07 -25.84
N ASP A 206 17.33 -2.17 -26.25
CA ASP A 206 16.50 -1.01 -26.61
C ASP A 206 16.08 -0.20 -25.38
N LEU A 207 16.19 -0.77 -24.15
CA LEU A 207 15.96 -0.06 -22.92
C LEU A 207 16.90 1.14 -22.73
N ARG A 208 18.01 1.20 -23.51
CA ARG A 208 18.86 2.40 -23.59
C ARG A 208 18.10 3.66 -23.96
N LEU A 209 17.08 3.55 -24.85
CA LEU A 209 16.23 4.69 -25.25
C LEU A 209 15.41 5.20 -24.07
N LEU A 210 14.89 4.27 -23.26
CA LEU A 210 14.16 4.62 -22.03
C LEU A 210 15.10 5.27 -21.01
N LYS A 211 16.30 4.71 -20.84
CA LYS A 211 17.34 5.19 -19.93
C LYS A 211 17.73 6.63 -20.26
N GLU A 212 17.92 6.95 -21.52
CA GLU A 212 18.28 8.30 -21.98
C GLU A 212 17.22 9.35 -21.57
N VAL A 213 15.94 9.04 -21.71
CA VAL A 213 14.84 9.90 -21.28
C VAL A 213 14.81 9.97 -19.74
N ALA A 214 15.00 8.84 -19.04
CA ALA A 214 14.99 8.77 -17.60
C ALA A 214 16.11 9.62 -16.99
N GLU A 215 17.34 9.52 -17.51
CA GLU A 215 18.49 10.33 -17.07
C GLU A 215 18.24 11.83 -17.27
N THR A 216 17.69 12.21 -18.41
CA THR A 216 17.39 13.63 -18.70
C THR A 216 16.33 14.20 -17.77
N LEU A 217 15.36 13.40 -17.34
CA LEU A 217 14.29 13.80 -16.41
C LEU A 217 14.66 13.62 -14.93
N GLY A 218 15.79 13.01 -14.60
CA GLY A 218 16.09 12.58 -13.23
C GLY A 218 15.08 11.52 -12.73
N ALA A 219 14.55 10.69 -13.64
CA ALA A 219 13.50 9.72 -13.37
C ALA A 219 14.05 8.35 -13.01
N GLN A 220 13.25 7.57 -12.28
CA GLN A 220 13.48 6.14 -12.11
C GLN A 220 12.89 5.35 -13.29
N MET A 221 13.59 4.28 -13.67
CA MET A 221 13.08 3.37 -14.69
C MET A 221 12.19 2.32 -14.07
N GLY A 222 10.97 2.19 -14.60
CA GLY A 222 10.01 1.13 -14.28
C GLY A 222 9.70 0.27 -15.48
N CYS A 223 8.92 -0.80 -15.28
CA CYS A 223 8.42 -1.60 -16.40
C CYS A 223 7.06 -2.24 -16.08
N SER A 224 6.41 -2.75 -17.13
CA SER A 224 5.26 -3.64 -17.01
C SER A 224 5.71 -5.07 -16.65
N ARG A 225 4.81 -5.85 -16.06
CA ARG A 225 5.10 -7.23 -15.62
C ARG A 225 5.77 -8.11 -16.68
N PRO A 226 5.37 -8.12 -17.96
CA PRO A 226 6.02 -8.95 -18.96
C PRO A 226 7.52 -8.67 -19.12
N ILE A 227 7.94 -7.43 -19.05
CA ILE A 227 9.35 -7.03 -19.17
C ILE A 227 10.18 -7.61 -18.02
N SER A 228 9.64 -7.64 -16.82
CA SER A 228 10.35 -8.17 -15.64
C SER A 228 10.14 -9.67 -15.47
N ALA A 229 8.88 -10.12 -15.35
CA ALA A 229 8.57 -11.49 -14.95
C ALA A 229 8.77 -12.52 -16.09
N ASP A 230 8.49 -12.14 -17.34
CA ASP A 230 8.53 -13.07 -18.47
C ASP A 230 9.89 -12.98 -19.21
N LEU A 231 10.43 -11.76 -19.36
CA LEU A 231 11.68 -11.51 -20.11
C LEU A 231 12.92 -11.36 -19.20
N GLY A 232 12.73 -11.03 -17.94
CA GLY A 232 13.86 -10.89 -16.99
C GLY A 232 14.75 -9.66 -17.22
N TRP A 233 14.29 -8.65 -18.02
CA TRP A 233 15.08 -7.47 -18.36
C TRP A 233 15.19 -6.45 -17.20
N MET A 234 14.28 -6.51 -16.25
CA MET A 234 14.26 -5.63 -15.07
C MET A 234 13.78 -6.41 -13.83
N ASP A 235 14.27 -6.05 -12.65
CA ASP A 235 13.99 -6.75 -11.39
C ASP A 235 12.61 -6.50 -10.81
N GLN A 236 11.98 -5.37 -11.14
CA GLN A 236 10.73 -4.94 -10.53
C GLN A 236 9.78 -4.42 -11.62
N TRP A 237 8.50 -4.69 -11.42
CA TRP A 237 7.45 -4.17 -12.30
C TRP A 237 6.41 -3.35 -11.53
N VAL A 238 5.71 -2.50 -12.25
CA VAL A 238 4.58 -1.71 -11.76
C VAL A 238 3.27 -2.41 -12.09
N GLY A 239 2.37 -2.49 -11.14
CA GLY A 239 1.05 -3.10 -11.30
C GLY A 239 0.50 -3.71 -10.02
N ILE A 240 -0.69 -4.32 -10.10
CA ILE A 240 -1.42 -4.87 -8.97
C ILE A 240 -0.64 -5.96 -8.20
N SER A 241 0.17 -6.75 -8.90
CA SER A 241 1.03 -7.80 -8.32
C SER A 241 2.49 -7.37 -8.15
N GLY A 242 2.84 -6.16 -8.55
CA GLY A 242 4.15 -5.55 -8.44
C GLY A 242 4.16 -4.38 -7.47
N LYS A 243 4.82 -3.30 -7.91
CA LYS A 243 4.86 -2.05 -7.16
C LYS A 243 3.65 -1.18 -7.51
N LYS A 244 2.99 -0.62 -6.50
CA LYS A 244 2.02 0.47 -6.67
C LYS A 244 2.76 1.77 -6.44
N VAL A 245 2.70 2.67 -7.41
CA VAL A 245 3.48 3.92 -7.43
C VAL A 245 2.55 5.13 -7.47
N LYS A 246 3.05 6.26 -6.93
CA LYS A 246 2.33 7.52 -6.90
C LYS A 246 3.27 8.69 -7.25
N PRO A 247 3.91 8.67 -8.43
CA PRO A 247 4.81 9.74 -8.85
C PRO A 247 4.03 10.99 -9.25
N ARG A 248 4.74 12.11 -9.31
CA ARG A 248 4.25 13.34 -9.96
C ARG A 248 4.08 13.18 -11.46
N LEU A 249 4.96 12.40 -12.10
CA LEU A 249 4.92 12.10 -13.53
C LEU A 249 5.21 10.63 -13.78
N TYR A 250 4.31 9.98 -14.50
CA TYR A 250 4.49 8.62 -15.02
C TYR A 250 4.47 8.62 -16.54
N VAL A 251 5.55 8.20 -17.18
CA VAL A 251 5.64 8.09 -18.65
C VAL A 251 5.60 6.62 -19.03
N ALA A 252 4.53 6.20 -19.67
CA ALA A 252 4.28 4.82 -20.13
C ALA A 252 4.71 4.65 -21.59
N CYS A 253 5.81 3.94 -21.84
CA CYS A 253 6.40 3.76 -23.17
C CYS A 253 6.13 2.33 -23.68
N GLY A 254 5.32 2.18 -24.72
CA GLY A 254 4.95 0.89 -25.27
C GLY A 254 4.14 -0.01 -24.33
N VAL A 255 3.40 0.59 -23.39
CA VAL A 255 2.51 -0.07 -22.45
C VAL A 255 1.10 -0.08 -23.02
N SER A 256 0.41 -1.22 -22.95
CA SER A 256 -0.95 -1.36 -23.48
C SER A 256 -2.06 -0.83 -22.57
N GLY A 257 -1.79 -0.67 -21.26
CA GLY A 257 -2.79 -0.19 -20.31
C GLY A 257 -3.76 -1.27 -19.81
N THR A 258 -3.26 -2.50 -19.60
CA THR A 258 -4.07 -3.53 -18.93
C THR A 258 -4.50 -3.09 -17.53
N ILE A 259 -5.66 -3.52 -17.07
CA ILE A 259 -6.23 -3.18 -15.76
C ILE A 259 -5.20 -3.44 -14.63
N GLN A 260 -4.42 -4.51 -14.75
CA GLN A 260 -3.40 -4.88 -13.75
C GLN A 260 -2.26 -3.86 -13.67
N HIS A 261 -1.84 -3.29 -14.80
CA HIS A 261 -0.80 -2.26 -14.83
C HIS A 261 -1.37 -0.92 -14.33
N VAL A 262 -2.54 -0.56 -14.84
CA VAL A 262 -3.25 0.67 -14.48
C VAL A 262 -3.50 0.78 -12.98
N ALA A 263 -3.89 -0.32 -12.32
CA ALA A 263 -4.07 -0.35 -10.87
C ALA A 263 -2.80 0.00 -10.07
N GLY A 264 -1.63 -0.08 -10.70
CA GLY A 264 -0.35 0.30 -10.08
C GLY A 264 0.05 1.75 -10.30
N ILE A 265 -0.56 2.48 -11.26
CA ILE A 265 -0.15 3.84 -11.66
C ILE A 265 -1.24 4.89 -11.50
N ARG A 266 -2.47 4.49 -11.22
CA ARG A 266 -3.65 5.37 -11.23
C ARG A 266 -3.58 6.57 -10.28
N ASP A 267 -2.77 6.46 -9.22
CA ASP A 267 -2.57 7.52 -8.24
C ASP A 267 -1.44 8.48 -8.64
N SER A 268 -0.88 8.34 -9.86
CA SER A 268 0.07 9.29 -10.43
C SER A 268 -0.63 10.64 -10.68
N GLN A 269 0.07 11.76 -10.47
CA GLN A 269 -0.53 13.08 -10.70
C GLN A 269 -0.70 13.40 -12.19
N ILE A 270 0.28 12.98 -13.01
CA ILE A 270 0.26 13.14 -14.47
C ILE A 270 0.71 11.82 -15.09
N ILE A 271 -0.07 11.33 -16.04
CA ILE A 271 0.26 10.15 -16.84
C ILE A 271 0.43 10.57 -18.30
N VAL A 272 1.58 10.25 -18.86
CA VAL A 272 1.90 10.41 -20.28
C VAL A 272 2.02 9.03 -20.90
N SER A 273 1.36 8.79 -22.02
CA SER A 273 1.49 7.52 -22.76
C SER A 273 2.09 7.72 -24.14
N ILE A 274 2.95 6.77 -24.53
CA ILE A 274 3.52 6.66 -25.87
C ILE A 274 3.25 5.23 -26.34
N ASN A 275 2.41 5.07 -27.35
CA ASN A 275 2.07 3.79 -27.94
C ASN A 275 1.70 3.96 -29.40
N ASN A 276 2.09 3.01 -30.27
CA ASN A 276 1.77 3.05 -31.68
C ASN A 276 0.34 2.57 -32.03
N ASP A 277 -0.33 1.91 -31.09
CA ASP A 277 -1.74 1.54 -31.21
C ASP A 277 -2.61 2.66 -30.64
N GLU A 278 -3.33 3.36 -31.52
CA GLU A 278 -4.25 4.44 -31.12
C GLU A 278 -5.39 3.98 -30.20
N ASN A 279 -5.71 2.68 -30.24
CA ASN A 279 -6.76 2.07 -29.40
C ASN A 279 -6.20 1.45 -28.11
N ALA A 280 -4.91 1.62 -27.82
CA ALA A 280 -4.33 1.12 -26.57
C ALA A 280 -5.02 1.72 -25.37
N GLY A 281 -5.50 0.89 -24.45
CA GLY A 281 -6.26 1.31 -23.26
C GLY A 281 -5.54 2.33 -22.38
N ILE A 282 -4.20 2.40 -22.46
CA ILE A 282 -3.40 3.38 -21.72
C ILE A 282 -3.74 4.82 -22.11
N HIS A 283 -4.07 5.09 -23.38
CA HIS A 283 -4.40 6.41 -23.87
C HIS A 283 -5.65 7.00 -23.17
N GLY A 284 -6.66 6.17 -22.92
CA GLY A 284 -7.88 6.58 -22.24
C GLY A 284 -7.72 6.94 -20.76
N LEU A 285 -6.53 6.67 -20.18
CA LEU A 285 -6.20 6.92 -18.79
C LEU A 285 -5.09 7.97 -18.63
N SER A 286 -4.54 8.44 -19.73
CA SER A 286 -3.42 9.37 -19.73
C SER A 286 -3.90 10.80 -19.89
N ASP A 287 -3.24 11.71 -19.17
CA ASP A 287 -3.46 13.16 -19.33
C ASP A 287 -2.92 13.65 -20.68
N TYR A 288 -1.85 13.00 -21.15
CA TYR A 288 -1.24 13.27 -22.47
C TYR A 288 -0.93 11.99 -23.19
N SER A 289 -1.31 11.91 -24.46
CA SER A 289 -1.11 10.74 -25.31
C SER A 289 -0.34 11.07 -26.56
N ILE A 290 0.67 10.28 -26.86
CA ILE A 290 1.42 10.34 -28.12
C ILE A 290 1.20 9.02 -28.85
N VAL A 291 0.47 9.05 -29.98
CA VAL A 291 0.33 7.90 -30.87
C VAL A 291 1.52 7.88 -31.80
N GLY A 292 2.44 6.94 -31.58
CA GLY A 292 3.68 6.85 -32.36
C GLY A 292 4.59 5.71 -31.93
N ASP A 293 5.57 5.40 -32.78
CA ASP A 293 6.57 4.39 -32.47
C ASP A 293 7.54 4.90 -31.38
N ILE A 294 7.74 4.11 -30.32
CA ILE A 294 8.67 4.45 -29.26
C ILE A 294 10.10 4.64 -29.75
N TYR A 295 10.49 3.97 -30.85
CA TYR A 295 11.82 4.09 -31.46
C TYR A 295 12.04 5.43 -32.19
N GLU A 296 10.98 6.13 -32.54
CA GLU A 296 11.01 7.48 -33.10
C GLU A 296 10.76 8.55 -32.02
N VAL A 297 9.77 8.30 -31.17
CA VAL A 297 9.33 9.28 -30.18
C VAL A 297 10.35 9.46 -29.05
N LEU A 298 10.94 8.38 -28.49
CA LEU A 298 11.85 8.50 -27.37
C LEU A 298 13.12 9.29 -27.69
N PRO A 299 13.82 9.06 -28.84
CA PRO A 299 14.97 9.90 -29.20
C PRO A 299 14.60 11.37 -29.41
N ALA A 300 13.44 11.63 -30.05
CA ALA A 300 12.97 13.01 -30.25
C ALA A 300 12.62 13.68 -28.92
N LEU A 301 11.99 12.96 -28.02
CA LEU A 301 11.66 13.45 -26.67
C LEU A 301 12.93 13.76 -25.86
N ALA A 302 13.90 12.85 -25.85
CA ALA A 302 15.18 13.06 -25.16
C ALA A 302 15.92 14.30 -25.68
N LYS A 303 15.91 14.50 -27.02
CA LYS A 303 16.48 15.70 -27.63
C LYS A 303 15.76 16.97 -27.20
N ALA A 304 14.42 16.98 -27.29
CA ALA A 304 13.62 18.15 -26.92
C ALA A 304 13.74 18.52 -25.43
N LEU A 305 13.87 17.53 -24.57
CA LEU A 305 14.10 17.75 -23.14
C LEU A 305 15.47 18.40 -22.86
N ARG A 306 16.53 17.95 -23.54
CA ARG A 306 17.88 18.54 -23.38
C ARG A 306 17.95 19.97 -23.90
N GLU A 307 17.20 20.30 -24.94
CA GLU A 307 17.15 21.67 -25.48
C GLU A 307 16.41 22.66 -24.56
N ARG A 308 15.66 22.16 -23.55
CA ARG A 308 14.89 22.97 -22.60
C ARG A 308 15.41 22.92 -21.17
N ALA A 309 16.36 22.03 -20.87
CA ALA A 309 17.04 21.94 -19.58
C ALA A 309 18.19 22.96 -19.50
#